data_8018fae7bb135edd5f5903c47f1aa3fb
#
_entry.id   8018fae7bb135edd5f5903c47f1aa3fb
#
_cell.length_a   1.000
_cell.length_b   1.000
_cell.length_c   1.000
_cell.angle_alpha   90.00
_cell.angle_beta   90.00
_cell.angle_gamma   90.00
#
_symmetry.space_group_name_H-M   'P 1'
#
loop_
_entity.id
_entity.type
_entity.pdbx_description
1 polymer ?
#
loop_
_entity_poly.entity_id
_entity_poly.type
_entity_poly.pdbx_seq_one_letter_code
_entity_poly.pdbx_strand_id
1 'polypeptide(L)'
;FEMGDIEFNGKMYYGLMLNLNCYRGEVHVRVGTTKDCIVLKNSLVGDFNIGKRRYVSLNGEREIKGLDAGYYQVLYDGKDMILKQIRVELYDRAEFPSGNITKVFVPKVKYWLVKEGQVRQIRKERDLQRVYKPFKRDIKSYMSHHSEKDMDSNLVYLMSMVEGAH
;
A
#
# COMPACT_ATOMS: atom_id res chain seq x y z
N PHE A 1 -16.15 0.55 -3.18
CA PHE A 1 -16.33 1.72 -2.30
C PHE A 1 -16.58 1.27 -0.88
N GLU A 2 -15.84 1.82 0.05
CA GLU A 2 -15.99 1.59 1.49
C GLU A 2 -16.01 2.96 2.20
N MET A 3 -16.59 2.99 3.40
CA MET A 3 -16.60 4.18 4.23
C MET A 3 -15.20 4.55 4.67
N GLY A 4 -14.86 5.82 4.61
CA GLY A 4 -13.55 6.33 5.00
C GLY A 4 -13.56 7.83 5.22
N ASP A 5 -12.41 8.31 5.67
CA ASP A 5 -12.15 9.73 5.92
C ASP A 5 -10.98 10.17 5.06
N ILE A 6 -10.99 11.42 4.62
CA ILE A 6 -9.98 11.94 3.69
C ILE A 6 -9.66 13.40 3.97
N GLU A 7 -8.39 13.72 3.92
CA GLU A 7 -7.92 15.09 3.81
C GLU A 7 -7.93 15.51 2.34
N PHE A 8 -8.67 16.58 2.05
CA PHE A 8 -8.73 17.16 0.71
C PHE A 8 -8.63 18.68 0.78
N ASN A 9 -7.69 19.24 0.04
CA ASN A 9 -7.38 20.68 0.04
C ASN A 9 -7.19 21.24 1.47
N GLY A 10 -6.46 20.50 2.32
CA GLY A 10 -6.15 20.88 3.70
C GLY A 10 -7.30 20.79 4.69
N LYS A 11 -8.42 20.18 4.30
CA LYS A 11 -9.59 19.96 5.17
C LYS A 11 -9.93 18.47 5.29
N MET A 12 -10.31 18.06 6.50
CA MET A 12 -10.78 16.70 6.74
C MET A 12 -12.27 16.55 6.43
N TYR A 13 -12.60 15.48 5.73
CA TYR A 13 -13.96 15.05 5.43
C TYR A 13 -14.14 13.63 5.95
N TYR A 14 -15.24 13.37 6.63
CA TYR A 14 -15.50 12.14 7.37
C TYR A 14 -16.68 11.37 6.79
N GLY A 15 -16.61 10.05 6.90
CA GLY A 15 -17.72 9.16 6.57
C GLY A 15 -18.11 9.16 5.10
N LEU A 16 -17.17 9.36 4.21
CA LEU A 16 -17.40 9.32 2.76
C LEU A 16 -17.26 7.91 2.20
N MET A 17 -17.99 7.61 1.12
CA MET A 17 -17.80 6.37 0.36
C MET A 17 -16.66 6.56 -0.61
N LEU A 18 -15.50 5.97 -0.29
CA LEU A 18 -14.24 6.13 -1.01
C LEU A 18 -13.84 4.86 -1.76
N ASN A 19 -13.13 5.03 -2.85
CA ASN A 19 -12.44 3.96 -3.56
C ASN A 19 -11.11 4.47 -4.11
N LEU A 20 -10.07 3.67 -3.98
CA LEU A 20 -8.77 3.92 -4.63
C LEU A 20 -8.72 3.12 -5.93
N ASN A 21 -8.73 3.81 -7.05
CA ASN A 21 -8.50 3.22 -8.36
C ASN A 21 -6.99 3.00 -8.58
N CYS A 22 -6.53 1.78 -8.32
CA CYS A 22 -5.10 1.43 -8.42
C CYS A 22 -4.56 1.41 -9.87
N TYR A 23 -5.43 1.36 -10.86
CA TYR A 23 -5.01 1.44 -12.26
C TYR A 23 -4.67 2.88 -12.67
N ARG A 24 -5.51 3.85 -12.27
CA ARG A 24 -5.30 5.26 -12.57
C ARG A 24 -4.54 6.02 -11.47
N GLY A 25 -4.43 5.45 -10.28
CA GLY A 25 -3.85 6.13 -9.13
C GLY A 25 -4.70 7.32 -8.67
N GLU A 26 -6.01 7.13 -8.60
CA GLU A 26 -6.99 8.19 -8.31
C GLU A 26 -7.90 7.77 -7.15
N VAL A 27 -8.26 8.74 -6.30
CA VAL A 27 -9.29 8.54 -5.28
C VAL A 27 -10.63 9.00 -5.82
N HIS A 28 -11.61 8.13 -5.72
CA HIS A 28 -12.98 8.37 -6.13
C HIS A 28 -13.89 8.48 -4.92
N VAL A 29 -14.80 9.46 -4.92
CA VAL A 29 -15.83 9.66 -3.89
C VAL A 29 -17.19 9.42 -4.53
N ARG A 30 -17.99 8.51 -3.95
CA ARG A 30 -19.38 8.32 -4.36
C ARG A 30 -20.26 9.38 -3.72
N VAL A 31 -21.12 10.01 -4.53
CA VAL A 31 -22.02 11.07 -4.09
C VAL A 31 -23.42 10.51 -3.89
N GLY A 32 -23.90 10.57 -2.64
CA GLY A 32 -25.24 10.13 -2.28
C GLY A 32 -25.50 8.65 -2.58
N THR A 33 -26.70 8.33 -3.01
CA THR A 33 -27.14 6.97 -3.37
C THR A 33 -26.99 6.65 -4.86
N THR A 34 -26.45 7.58 -5.64
CA THR A 34 -26.26 7.43 -7.09
C THR A 34 -25.06 6.54 -7.40
N LYS A 35 -24.97 6.08 -8.66
CA LYS A 35 -23.77 5.39 -9.16
C LYS A 35 -22.66 6.35 -9.54
N ASP A 36 -22.92 7.65 -9.49
CA ASP A 36 -21.97 8.67 -9.88
C ASP A 36 -20.85 8.78 -8.84
N CYS A 37 -19.65 9.04 -9.32
CA CYS A 37 -18.51 9.31 -8.46
C CYS A 37 -17.75 10.54 -8.96
N ILE A 38 -17.15 11.24 -8.01
CA ILE A 38 -16.24 12.35 -8.26
C ILE A 38 -14.82 11.81 -8.16
N VAL A 39 -13.98 12.12 -9.15
CA VAL A 39 -12.54 11.85 -9.12
C VAL A 39 -11.86 13.05 -8.48
N LEU A 40 -11.16 12.82 -7.39
CA LEU A 40 -10.44 13.89 -6.69
C LEU A 40 -9.12 14.22 -7.41
N LYS A 41 -8.78 15.51 -7.43
CA LYS A 41 -7.49 15.96 -7.96
C LYS A 41 -6.36 15.50 -7.03
N ASN A 42 -5.48 14.63 -7.52
CA ASN A 42 -4.43 13.99 -6.72
C ASN A 42 -3.56 14.98 -5.92
N SER A 43 -3.21 16.15 -6.50
CA SER A 43 -2.39 17.14 -5.82
C SER A 43 -3.06 17.80 -4.60
N LEU A 44 -4.37 17.63 -4.45
CA LEU A 44 -5.14 18.16 -3.33
C LEU A 44 -5.54 17.08 -2.31
N VAL A 45 -5.27 15.80 -2.62
CA VAL A 45 -5.55 14.67 -1.73
C VAL A 45 -4.39 14.51 -0.76
N GLY A 46 -4.69 14.63 0.53
CA GLY A 46 -3.79 14.30 1.64
C GLY A 46 -3.94 12.85 2.08
N ASP A 47 -3.72 12.60 3.36
CA ASP A 47 -3.86 11.26 3.92
C ASP A 47 -5.35 10.87 4.02
N PHE A 48 -5.63 9.59 3.92
CA PHE A 48 -7.00 9.06 3.99
C PHE A 48 -7.02 7.65 4.53
N ASN A 49 -8.21 7.22 4.96
CA ASN A 49 -8.48 5.82 5.24
C ASN A 49 -9.65 5.31 4.37
N ILE A 50 -9.64 4.03 4.08
CA ILE A 50 -10.74 3.31 3.44
C ILE A 50 -10.98 2.05 4.26
N GLY A 51 -12.09 1.98 4.98
CA GLY A 51 -12.31 0.97 5.98
C GLY A 51 -11.22 1.06 7.07
N LYS A 52 -10.53 -0.04 7.31
CA LYS A 52 -9.42 -0.11 8.28
C LYS A 52 -8.05 0.19 7.68
N ARG A 53 -7.96 0.44 6.39
CA ARG A 53 -6.71 0.69 5.68
C ARG A 53 -6.40 2.17 5.66
N ARG A 54 -5.24 2.53 6.19
CA ARG A 54 -4.72 3.91 6.17
C ARG A 54 -3.78 4.09 4.99
N TYR A 55 -3.88 5.23 4.33
CA TYR A 55 -3.04 5.60 3.20
C TYR A 55 -2.38 6.95 3.43
N VAL A 56 -1.13 7.05 3.02
CA VAL A 56 -0.40 8.31 2.91
C VAL A 56 -0.31 8.74 1.45
N SER A 57 -0.46 10.04 1.21
CA SER A 57 -0.36 10.63 -0.12
C SER A 57 1.03 11.24 -0.33
N LEU A 58 1.69 10.84 -1.41
CA LEU A 58 2.92 11.46 -1.90
C LEU A 58 2.69 12.19 -3.24
N ASN A 59 1.48 12.67 -3.46
CA ASN A 59 1.09 13.39 -4.69
C ASN A 59 1.13 14.92 -4.55
N GLY A 60 1.34 15.43 -3.34
CA GLY A 60 1.37 16.85 -3.03
C GLY A 60 2.78 17.32 -2.64
N GLU A 61 2.83 18.10 -1.57
CA GLU A 61 4.09 18.65 -1.05
C GLU A 61 4.92 17.62 -0.26
N ARG A 62 4.28 16.56 0.24
CA ARG A 62 4.98 15.51 0.98
C ARG A 62 5.76 14.63 0.02
N GLU A 63 7.05 14.50 0.29
CA GLU A 63 7.95 13.58 -0.40
C GLU A 63 8.63 12.64 0.59
N ILE A 64 8.84 11.40 0.17
CA ILE A 64 9.77 10.46 0.81
C ILE A 64 10.82 10.14 -0.24
N LYS A 65 12.06 10.54 0.00
CA LYS A 65 13.16 10.31 -0.93
C LYS A 65 13.32 8.82 -1.21
N GLY A 66 13.23 8.46 -2.49
CA GLY A 66 13.30 7.06 -2.94
C GLY A 66 11.95 6.43 -3.25
N LEU A 67 10.83 7.14 -3.02
CA LEU A 67 9.50 6.75 -3.44
C LEU A 67 8.94 7.72 -4.48
N ASP A 68 8.25 7.16 -5.46
CA ASP A 68 7.53 7.93 -6.47
C ASP A 68 6.26 8.55 -5.88
N ALA A 69 5.73 9.59 -6.55
CA ALA A 69 4.42 10.12 -6.24
C ALA A 69 3.35 9.02 -6.35
N GLY A 70 2.37 9.06 -5.46
CA GLY A 70 1.30 8.07 -5.42
C GLY A 70 0.72 7.92 -4.02
N TYR A 71 -0.14 6.91 -3.88
CA TYR A 71 -0.76 6.54 -2.62
C TYR A 71 -0.14 5.25 -2.10
N TYR A 72 0.19 5.25 -0.81
CA TYR A 72 0.82 4.11 -0.15
C TYR A 72 0.00 3.71 1.09
N GLN A 73 -0.37 2.45 1.18
CA GLN A 73 -0.98 1.92 2.39
C GLN A 73 0.07 1.78 3.49
N VAL A 74 -0.22 2.28 4.67
CA VAL A 74 0.62 2.12 5.85
C VAL A 74 0.26 0.80 6.53
N LEU A 75 1.14 -0.19 6.43
CA LEU A 75 0.96 -1.48 7.11
C LEU A 75 1.44 -1.42 8.56
N TYR A 76 2.54 -0.74 8.78
CA TYR A 76 3.15 -0.60 10.10
C TYR A 76 3.73 0.81 10.25
N ASP A 77 3.46 1.45 11.37
CA ASP A 77 3.89 2.81 11.69
C ASP A 77 4.40 2.86 13.14
N GLY A 78 5.64 2.44 13.34
CA GLY A 78 6.36 2.51 14.60
C GLY A 78 7.56 3.43 14.49
N LYS A 79 8.69 3.03 15.06
CA LYS A 79 9.98 3.72 14.85
C LYS A 79 10.35 3.71 13.37
N ASP A 80 10.21 2.55 12.73
CA ASP A 80 10.33 2.35 11.30
C ASP A 80 8.92 2.14 10.70
N MET A 81 8.77 2.27 9.39
CA MET A 81 7.48 2.20 8.71
C MET A 81 7.52 1.17 7.58
N ILE A 82 6.45 0.40 7.43
CA ILE A 82 6.22 -0.44 6.25
C ILE A 82 5.10 0.16 5.41
N LEU A 83 5.42 0.44 4.15
CA LEU A 83 4.50 0.94 3.15
C LEU A 83 4.24 -0.11 2.07
N LYS A 84 2.99 -0.19 1.63
CA LYS A 84 2.53 -1.06 0.55
C LYS A 84 1.90 -0.23 -0.55
N GLN A 85 2.28 -0.48 -1.79
CA GLN A 85 1.63 0.11 -2.96
C GLN A 85 1.07 -0.99 -3.85
N ILE A 86 -0.18 -0.83 -4.25
CA ILE A 86 -0.82 -1.64 -5.27
C ILE A 86 -0.99 -0.77 -6.51
N ARG A 87 -0.42 -1.21 -7.63
CA ARG A 87 -0.70 -0.67 -8.95
C ARG A 87 -1.33 -1.77 -9.79
N VAL A 88 -2.24 -1.40 -10.67
CA VAL A 88 -2.83 -2.32 -11.64
C VAL A 88 -2.31 -1.94 -13.01
N GLU A 89 -1.77 -2.90 -13.73
CA GLU A 89 -1.27 -2.71 -15.08
C GLU A 89 -2.15 -3.48 -16.06
N LEU A 90 -2.27 -2.94 -17.27
CA LEU A 90 -3.05 -3.54 -18.36
C LEU A 90 -2.11 -4.26 -19.31
N TYR A 91 -2.34 -5.56 -19.50
CA TYR A 91 -1.56 -6.40 -20.40
C TYR A 91 -2.43 -7.00 -21.48
N ASP A 92 -1.85 -7.13 -22.67
CA ASP A 92 -2.45 -7.90 -23.75
C ASP A 92 -2.13 -9.38 -23.56
N ARG A 93 -3.17 -10.21 -23.55
CA ARG A 93 -3.09 -11.67 -23.46
C ARG A 93 -3.59 -12.27 -24.76
N ALA A 94 -2.71 -12.99 -25.46
CA ALA A 94 -3.09 -13.77 -26.63
C ALA A 94 -3.79 -15.06 -26.19
N GLU A 95 -4.97 -15.32 -26.76
CA GLU A 95 -5.70 -16.56 -26.56
C GLU A 95 -5.34 -17.55 -27.66
N PHE A 96 -4.90 -18.73 -27.27
CA PHE A 96 -4.57 -19.81 -28.18
C PHE A 96 -5.77 -20.80 -28.25
N PRO A 97 -6.20 -21.30 -29.41
CA PRO A 97 -5.62 -21.12 -30.77
C PRO A 97 -6.23 -19.97 -31.57
N SER A 98 -7.20 -19.22 -31.06
CA SER A 98 -7.98 -18.23 -31.82
C SER A 98 -7.17 -17.02 -32.30
N GLY A 99 -6.01 -16.72 -31.63
CA GLY A 99 -5.23 -15.53 -31.88
C GLY A 99 -5.87 -14.22 -31.42
N ASN A 100 -7.01 -14.30 -30.73
CA ASN A 100 -7.67 -13.13 -30.16
C ASN A 100 -6.80 -12.52 -29.04
N ILE A 101 -6.80 -11.19 -28.95
CA ILE A 101 -6.10 -10.46 -27.89
C ILE A 101 -7.12 -9.99 -26.87
N THR A 102 -6.98 -10.46 -25.63
CA THR A 102 -7.80 -10.03 -24.51
C THR A 102 -6.94 -9.15 -23.59
N LYS A 103 -7.50 -8.02 -23.15
CA LYS A 103 -6.84 -7.15 -22.18
C LYS A 103 -7.13 -7.62 -20.76
N VAL A 104 -6.09 -7.82 -19.96
CA VAL A 104 -6.20 -8.25 -18.57
C VAL A 104 -5.54 -7.24 -17.63
N PHE A 105 -6.24 -6.95 -16.54
CA PHE A 105 -5.71 -6.13 -15.44
C PHE A 105 -4.92 -7.02 -14.49
N VAL A 106 -3.65 -6.68 -14.28
CA VAL A 106 -2.75 -7.44 -13.41
C VAL A 106 -2.30 -6.55 -12.26
N PRO A 107 -2.62 -6.89 -11.00
CA PRO A 107 -2.14 -6.15 -9.85
C PRO A 107 -0.63 -6.39 -9.64
N LYS A 108 0.08 -5.30 -9.36
CA LYS A 108 1.49 -5.29 -8.95
C LYS A 108 1.57 -4.73 -7.55
N VAL A 109 2.07 -5.53 -6.63
CA VAL A 109 2.22 -5.14 -5.22
C VAL A 109 3.68 -4.96 -4.90
N LYS A 110 4.01 -3.83 -4.30
CA LYS A 110 5.36 -3.54 -3.81
C LYS A 110 5.30 -3.11 -2.35
N TYR A 111 6.34 -3.48 -1.61
CA TYR A 111 6.51 -3.12 -0.20
C TYR A 111 7.82 -2.40 0.00
N TRP A 112 7.82 -1.41 0.89
CA TRP A 112 9.01 -0.66 1.28
C TRP A 112 9.12 -0.53 2.79
N LEU A 113 10.35 -0.65 3.26
CA LEU A 113 10.74 -0.27 4.61
C LEU A 113 11.32 1.14 4.57
N VAL A 114 10.76 2.03 5.39
CA VAL A 114 11.30 3.38 5.63
C VAL A 114 11.96 3.37 7.01
N LYS A 115 13.28 3.47 7.02
CA LYS A 115 14.11 3.41 8.22
C LYS A 115 15.18 4.50 8.18
N GLU A 116 15.19 5.37 9.19
CA GLU A 116 16.19 6.43 9.33
C GLU A 116 16.34 7.30 8.05
N GLY A 117 15.21 7.64 7.43
CA GLY A 117 15.16 8.42 6.20
C GLY A 117 15.58 7.67 4.93
N GLN A 118 15.89 6.38 5.04
CA GLN A 118 16.22 5.53 3.90
C GLN A 118 15.05 4.61 3.55
N VAL A 119 14.82 4.42 2.25
CA VAL A 119 13.79 3.55 1.72
C VAL A 119 14.44 2.32 1.10
N ARG A 120 13.95 1.14 1.50
CA ARG A 120 14.38 -0.14 0.95
C ARG A 120 13.17 -0.94 0.49
N GLN A 121 13.22 -1.46 -0.72
CA GLN A 121 12.19 -2.37 -1.19
C GLN A 121 12.28 -3.71 -0.46
N ILE A 122 11.14 -4.20 0.01
CA ILE A 122 10.99 -5.52 0.61
C ILE A 122 10.27 -6.41 -0.41
N ARG A 123 10.97 -7.37 -0.95
CA ARG A 123 10.41 -8.32 -1.93
C ARG A 123 9.81 -9.55 -1.26
N LYS A 124 10.36 -9.92 -0.11
CA LYS A 124 9.89 -11.02 0.75
C LYS A 124 10.23 -10.72 2.21
N GLU A 125 9.52 -11.33 3.12
CA GLU A 125 9.65 -11.09 4.57
C GLU A 125 11.08 -11.32 5.06
N ARG A 126 11.77 -12.29 4.49
CA ARG A 126 13.16 -12.62 4.85
C ARG A 126 14.16 -11.50 4.56
N ASP A 127 13.80 -10.53 3.73
CA ASP A 127 14.66 -9.36 3.47
C ASP A 127 14.89 -8.53 4.73
N LEU A 128 13.96 -8.58 5.70
CA LEU A 128 14.11 -7.94 7.01
C LEU A 128 15.30 -8.48 7.82
N GLN A 129 15.76 -9.70 7.57
CA GLN A 129 16.93 -10.27 8.24
C GLN A 129 18.21 -9.49 7.97
N ARG A 130 18.31 -8.86 6.81
CA ARG A 130 19.48 -8.05 6.42
C ARG A 130 19.51 -6.70 7.11
N VAL A 131 18.34 -6.16 7.42
CA VAL A 131 18.18 -4.86 8.08
C VAL A 131 18.24 -4.99 9.60
N TYR A 132 17.57 -6.01 10.14
CA TYR A 132 17.48 -6.28 11.57
C TYR A 132 18.34 -7.47 11.96
N LYS A 133 19.64 -7.35 11.78
CA LYS A 133 20.63 -8.45 12.00
C LYS A 133 20.52 -9.11 13.38
N PRO A 134 20.32 -8.40 14.50
CA PRO A 134 20.14 -9.03 15.81
C PRO A 134 18.96 -9.99 15.89
N PHE A 135 17.95 -9.80 15.04
CA PHE A 135 16.71 -10.60 14.98
C PHE A 135 16.69 -11.63 13.85
N LYS A 136 17.82 -11.84 13.18
CA LYS A 136 17.91 -12.75 12.03
C LYS A 136 17.39 -14.16 12.32
N ARG A 137 17.72 -14.70 13.48
CA ARG A 137 17.28 -16.05 13.89
C ARG A 137 15.78 -16.06 14.19
N ASP A 138 15.26 -15.03 14.87
CA ASP A 138 13.85 -14.92 15.23
C ASP A 138 12.98 -14.79 13.98
N ILE A 139 13.39 -13.96 13.02
CA ILE A 139 12.71 -13.80 11.73
C ILE A 139 12.72 -15.13 10.96
N LYS A 140 13.84 -15.81 10.89
CA LYS A 140 13.97 -17.11 10.25
C LYS A 140 13.06 -18.16 10.88
N SER A 141 13.03 -18.22 12.22
CA SER A 141 12.20 -19.14 12.97
C SER A 141 10.71 -18.88 12.74
N TYR A 142 10.29 -17.62 12.82
CA TYR A 142 8.90 -17.26 12.55
C TYR A 142 8.49 -17.66 11.12
N MET A 143 9.28 -17.32 10.12
CA MET A 143 8.96 -17.62 8.72
C MET A 143 8.94 -19.12 8.41
N SER A 144 9.70 -19.94 9.12
CA SER A 144 9.68 -21.39 8.94
C SER A 144 8.33 -22.03 9.34
N HIS A 145 7.55 -21.37 10.21
CA HIS A 145 6.25 -21.82 10.70
C HIS A 145 5.06 -21.06 10.12
N HIS A 146 5.28 -19.95 9.43
CA HIS A 146 4.23 -19.03 8.98
C HIS A 146 4.36 -18.61 7.51
N SER A 147 5.06 -19.39 6.70
CA SER A 147 5.28 -19.08 5.27
C SER A 147 3.98 -19.06 4.43
N GLU A 148 2.92 -19.72 4.91
CA GLU A 148 1.62 -19.79 4.25
C GLU A 148 0.72 -18.57 4.55
N LYS A 149 1.06 -17.76 5.56
CA LYS A 149 0.34 -16.52 5.85
C LYS A 149 0.63 -15.46 4.80
N ASP A 150 -0.32 -14.53 4.63
CA ASP A 150 -0.12 -13.40 3.72
C ASP A 150 1.04 -12.50 4.17
N MET A 151 1.66 -11.85 3.20
CA MET A 151 2.84 -11.01 3.44
C MET A 151 2.52 -9.79 4.31
N ASP A 152 1.33 -9.22 4.18
CA ASP A 152 0.91 -8.07 4.99
C ASP A 152 0.94 -8.41 6.48
N SER A 153 0.30 -9.52 6.85
CA SER A 153 0.24 -10.00 8.25
C SER A 153 1.62 -10.37 8.79
N ASN A 154 2.43 -11.03 7.98
CA ASN A 154 3.80 -11.40 8.36
C ASN A 154 4.69 -10.19 8.61
N LEU A 155 4.64 -9.19 7.73
CA LEU A 155 5.43 -7.97 7.90
C LEU A 155 5.02 -7.20 9.15
N VAL A 156 3.73 -7.06 9.42
CA VAL A 156 3.22 -6.39 10.63
C VAL A 156 3.69 -7.12 11.89
N TYR A 157 3.59 -8.44 11.92
CA TYR A 157 4.05 -9.22 13.07
C TYR A 157 5.56 -9.09 13.28
N LEU A 158 6.34 -9.26 12.22
CA LEU A 158 7.80 -9.18 12.31
C LEU A 158 8.27 -7.80 12.78
N MET A 159 7.65 -6.74 12.29
CA MET A 159 7.97 -5.38 12.75
C MET A 159 7.59 -5.16 14.21
N SER A 160 6.45 -5.66 14.65
CA SER A 160 6.04 -5.61 16.06
C SER A 160 7.02 -6.37 16.95
N MET A 161 7.49 -7.53 16.52
CA MET A 161 8.48 -8.32 17.22
C MET A 161 9.81 -7.58 17.35
N VAL A 162 10.31 -7.03 16.25
CA VAL A 162 11.60 -6.31 16.23
C VAL A 162 11.56 -5.05 17.07
N GLU A 163 10.49 -4.27 17.03
CA GLU A 163 10.35 -3.01 17.76
C GLU A 163 9.83 -3.19 19.19
N GLY A 164 9.08 -4.25 19.44
CA GLY A 164 8.57 -4.57 20.77
C GLY A 164 9.57 -5.21 21.72
N ALA A 165 10.78 -5.56 21.23
CA ALA A 165 11.83 -6.22 22.01
C ALA A 165 12.74 -5.27 22.78
N HIS A 166 12.28 -4.06 23.04
CA HIS A 166 13.02 -3.03 23.82
C HIS A 166 12.55 -2.96 25.26
#